data_f614a0db04560bcd6c484919d4f7a548
#
_entry.id   f614a0db04560bcd6c484919d4f7a548
#
_cell.length_a   1.000
_cell.length_b   1.000
_cell.length_c   1.000
_cell.angle_alpha   90.00
_cell.angle_beta   90.00
_cell.angle_gamma   90.00
#
_symmetry.space_group_name_H-M   'P 1'
#
loop_
_entity.id
_entity.type
_entity.pdbx_description
1 polymer ?
#
loop_
_entity_poly.entity_id
_entity_poly.type
_entity_poly.pdbx_seq_one_letter_code
_entity_poly.pdbx_strand_id
1 'polypeptide(L)'
;MTVVYHELLPDSYLLILAPSRSDEPEAALAHSLHCAQRSGKPAVWVDCGMLHSLSDEAAQLLWGAHHQLEEKHSQLVLVHVPERVKKDLLKRELGPAPCMVPTLLDAARQTAQQRDDQAV
;
A
#
# COMPACT_ATOMS: atom_id res chain seq x y z
N MET A 1 7.47 11.00 5.16
CA MET A 1 6.68 10.64 3.97
C MET A 1 5.32 11.29 4.02
N THR A 2 4.87 11.81 2.92
CA THR A 2 3.60 12.55 2.83
C THR A 2 2.64 11.82 1.92
N VAL A 3 1.35 11.79 2.30
CA VAL A 3 0.29 11.34 1.41
C VAL A 3 -0.18 12.58 0.65
N VAL A 4 0.06 12.62 -0.66
CA VAL A 4 -0.27 13.80 -1.48
C VAL A 4 -1.65 13.70 -2.11
N TYR A 5 -2.25 12.51 -2.10
CA TYR A 5 -3.56 12.30 -2.71
C TYR A 5 -4.20 11.04 -2.13
N HIS A 6 -5.50 11.09 -1.93
CA HIS A 6 -6.27 9.91 -1.57
C HIS A 6 -7.62 9.97 -2.30
N GLU A 7 -8.17 8.80 -2.64
CA GLU A 7 -9.45 8.70 -3.33
C GLU A 7 -10.14 7.39 -2.99
N LEU A 8 -11.45 7.49 -2.71
CA LEU A 8 -12.31 6.33 -2.58
C LEU A 8 -12.82 5.94 -3.96
N LEU A 9 -12.42 4.76 -4.43
CA LEU A 9 -12.91 4.17 -5.66
C LEU A 9 -13.95 3.11 -5.33
N PRO A 10 -14.73 2.60 -6.32
CA PRO A 10 -15.77 1.62 -6.03
C PRO A 10 -15.27 0.40 -5.25
N ASP A 11 -14.11 -0.15 -5.61
CA ASP A 11 -13.59 -1.38 -5.01
C ASP A 11 -12.24 -1.20 -4.33
N SER A 12 -11.76 0.04 -4.18
CA SER A 12 -10.45 0.29 -3.62
C SER A 12 -10.33 1.66 -2.98
N TYR A 13 -9.29 1.82 -2.18
CA TYR A 13 -8.90 3.10 -1.59
C TYR A 13 -7.50 3.40 -2.08
N LEU A 14 -7.33 4.48 -2.82
CA LEU A 14 -6.05 4.85 -3.43
C LEU A 14 -5.31 5.86 -2.56
N LEU A 15 -4.03 5.59 -2.30
CA LEU A 15 -3.11 6.53 -1.66
C LEU A 15 -1.92 6.76 -2.59
N ILE A 16 -1.54 8.03 -2.78
CA ILE A 16 -0.32 8.39 -3.52
C ILE A 16 0.66 9.00 -2.52
N LEU A 17 1.84 8.41 -2.42
CA LEU A 17 2.87 8.83 -1.48
C LEU A 17 3.94 9.67 -2.16
N ALA A 18 4.50 10.62 -1.40
CA ALA A 18 5.64 11.42 -1.84
C ALA A 18 6.65 11.52 -0.70
N PRO A 19 7.95 11.70 -1.02
CA PRO A 19 8.93 11.93 0.03
C PRO A 19 8.67 13.25 0.73
N SER A 20 8.87 13.29 2.05
CA SER A 20 8.82 14.54 2.80
C SER A 20 10.24 14.96 3.16
N ARG A 21 10.42 16.27 3.41
CA ARG A 21 11.72 16.82 3.74
C ARG A 21 12.06 16.74 5.23
N SER A 22 11.11 16.36 6.06
CA SER A 22 11.29 16.35 7.51
C SER A 22 11.64 14.95 8.00
N ASP A 23 12.44 14.89 9.06
CA ASP A 23 12.74 13.66 9.79
C ASP A 23 11.60 13.31 10.77
N GLU A 24 10.43 13.90 10.56
CA GLU A 24 9.27 13.67 11.42
C GLU A 24 8.80 12.22 11.34
N PRO A 25 8.20 11.70 12.43
CA PRO A 25 7.56 10.39 12.42
C PRO A 25 6.54 10.27 11.29
N GLU A 26 6.33 9.06 10.81
CA GLU A 26 5.43 8.78 9.69
C GLU A 26 3.94 8.84 10.11
N ALA A 27 3.57 9.90 10.83
CA ALA A 27 2.22 10.05 11.36
C ALA A 27 1.17 10.20 10.26
N ALA A 28 1.50 10.92 9.19
CA ALA A 28 0.57 11.11 8.07
C ALA A 28 0.29 9.78 7.36
N LEU A 29 1.32 8.98 7.13
CA LEU A 29 1.17 7.66 6.53
C LEU A 29 0.34 6.74 7.43
N ALA A 30 0.66 6.70 8.73
CA ALA A 30 -0.08 5.89 9.69
C ALA A 30 -1.56 6.25 9.72
N HIS A 31 -1.87 7.54 9.75
CA HIS A 31 -3.25 8.02 9.74
C HIS A 31 -3.98 7.62 8.45
N SER A 32 -3.34 7.80 7.30
CA SER A 32 -3.95 7.48 6.01
C SER A 32 -4.19 5.99 5.84
N LEU A 33 -3.26 5.15 6.29
CA LEU A 33 -3.45 3.70 6.27
C LEU A 33 -4.60 3.27 7.20
N HIS A 34 -4.71 3.91 8.36
CA HIS A 34 -5.81 3.64 9.28
C HIS A 34 -7.16 3.99 8.64
N CYS A 35 -7.26 5.15 7.99
CA CYS A 35 -8.48 5.56 7.29
C CYS A 35 -8.81 4.58 6.16
N ALA A 36 -7.80 4.16 5.41
CA ALA A 36 -7.99 3.21 4.31
C ALA A 36 -8.53 1.87 4.82
N GLN A 37 -8.00 1.37 5.93
CA GLN A 37 -8.47 0.12 6.53
C GLN A 37 -9.92 0.25 7.03
N ARG A 38 -10.29 1.40 7.57
CA ARG A 38 -11.65 1.65 8.06
C ARG A 38 -12.65 1.90 6.95
N SER A 39 -12.20 2.16 5.73
CA SER A 39 -13.09 2.39 4.59
C SER A 39 -13.92 1.17 4.22
N GLY A 40 -13.48 -0.03 4.62
CA GLY A 40 -14.14 -1.28 4.26
C GLY A 40 -13.95 -1.72 2.82
N LYS A 41 -13.12 -1.02 2.06
CA LYS A 41 -12.86 -1.39 0.67
C LYS A 41 -12.06 -2.70 0.59
N PRO A 42 -12.34 -3.56 -0.41
CA PRO A 42 -11.63 -4.84 -0.55
C PRO A 42 -10.16 -4.69 -0.89
N ALA A 43 -9.71 -3.53 -1.38
CA ALA A 43 -8.31 -3.29 -1.68
C ALA A 43 -7.89 -1.88 -1.29
N VAL A 44 -6.64 -1.76 -0.85
CA VAL A 44 -5.96 -0.48 -0.65
C VAL A 44 -4.78 -0.44 -1.61
N TRP A 45 -4.77 0.52 -2.51
CA TRP A 45 -3.70 0.69 -3.50
C TRP A 45 -2.79 1.84 -3.05
N VAL A 46 -1.51 1.57 -2.93
CA VAL A 46 -0.52 2.56 -2.52
C VAL A 46 0.45 2.80 -3.67
N ASP A 47 0.40 4.01 -4.25
CA ASP A 47 1.27 4.39 -5.35
C ASP A 47 2.59 4.91 -4.78
N CYS A 48 3.68 4.21 -5.10
CA CYS A 48 5.02 4.50 -4.60
C CYS A 48 5.92 5.10 -5.68
N GLY A 49 5.37 5.49 -6.83
CA GLY A 49 6.15 5.92 -7.99
C GLY A 49 7.00 7.16 -7.75
N MET A 50 6.65 8.00 -6.79
CA MET A 50 7.40 9.21 -6.46
C MET A 50 8.49 9.00 -5.41
N LEU A 51 8.61 7.80 -4.85
CA LEU A 51 9.54 7.53 -3.76
C LEU A 51 10.91 7.14 -4.27
N HIS A 52 11.95 7.59 -3.57
CA HIS A 52 13.35 7.19 -3.81
C HIS A 52 13.82 6.18 -2.78
N SER A 53 13.22 6.19 -1.60
CA SER A 53 13.55 5.30 -0.50
C SER A 53 12.36 5.24 0.47
N LEU A 54 12.40 4.27 1.37
CA LEU A 54 11.42 4.15 2.45
C LEU A 54 12.16 4.05 3.78
N SER A 55 11.68 4.80 4.77
CA SER A 55 12.19 4.65 6.13
C SER A 55 11.79 3.31 6.72
N ASP A 56 12.48 2.87 7.77
CA ASP A 56 12.12 1.64 8.49
C ASP A 56 10.70 1.72 9.03
N GLU A 57 10.33 2.88 9.58
CA GLU A 57 8.98 3.09 10.11
C GLU A 57 7.93 2.96 9.01
N ALA A 58 8.15 3.60 7.86
CA ALA A 58 7.21 3.51 6.73
C ALA A 58 7.05 2.08 6.24
N ALA A 59 8.16 1.34 6.12
CA ALA A 59 8.11 -0.06 5.71
C ALA A 59 7.32 -0.90 6.70
N GLN A 60 7.53 -0.71 7.99
CA GLN A 60 6.80 -1.42 9.03
C GLN A 60 5.30 -1.08 9.01
N LEU A 61 4.95 0.18 8.77
CA LEU A 61 3.55 0.60 8.68
C LEU A 61 2.85 -0.06 7.49
N LEU A 62 3.51 -0.12 6.34
CA LEU A 62 2.94 -0.76 5.15
C LEU A 62 2.75 -2.26 5.35
N TRP A 63 3.76 -2.95 5.89
CA TRP A 63 3.65 -4.39 6.16
C TRP A 63 2.61 -4.68 7.23
N GLY A 64 2.54 -3.86 8.28
CA GLY A 64 1.53 -3.99 9.33
C GLY A 64 0.12 -3.83 8.78
N ALA A 65 -0.09 -2.83 7.91
CA ALA A 65 -1.38 -2.63 7.26
C ALA A 65 -1.73 -3.83 6.37
N HIS A 66 -0.74 -4.38 5.64
CA HIS A 66 -0.94 -5.56 4.81
C HIS A 66 -1.46 -6.75 5.63
N HIS A 67 -0.82 -7.05 6.76
CA HIS A 67 -1.25 -8.16 7.62
C HIS A 67 -2.65 -7.93 8.19
N GLN A 68 -2.94 -6.70 8.63
CA GLN A 68 -4.26 -6.38 9.18
C GLN A 68 -5.36 -6.49 8.13
N LEU A 69 -5.07 -6.08 6.88
CA LEU A 69 -6.02 -6.21 5.79
C LEU A 69 -6.26 -7.67 5.41
N GLU A 70 -5.21 -8.49 5.39
CA GLU A 70 -5.36 -9.93 5.13
C GLU A 70 -6.29 -10.60 6.14
N GLU A 71 -6.19 -10.24 7.41
CA GLU A 71 -7.07 -10.77 8.44
C GLU A 71 -8.55 -10.46 8.17
N LYS A 72 -8.82 -9.38 7.45
CA LYS A 72 -10.17 -8.97 7.08
C LYS A 72 -10.56 -9.39 5.68
N HIS A 73 -9.76 -10.25 5.04
CA HIS A 73 -9.94 -10.69 3.65
C HIS A 73 -9.88 -9.54 2.65
N SER A 74 -9.14 -8.49 3.01
CA SER A 74 -8.83 -7.36 2.13
C SER A 74 -7.38 -7.45 1.67
N GLN A 75 -6.96 -6.56 0.78
CA GLN A 75 -5.65 -6.63 0.15
C GLN A 75 -4.96 -5.28 0.11
N LEU A 76 -3.68 -5.25 0.42
CA LEU A 76 -2.82 -4.10 0.15
C LEU A 76 -2.03 -4.37 -1.12
N VAL A 77 -2.08 -3.44 -2.08
CA VAL A 77 -1.35 -3.55 -3.33
C VAL A 77 -0.44 -2.32 -3.48
N LEU A 78 0.85 -2.55 -3.63
CA LEU A 78 1.82 -1.49 -3.91
C LEU A 78 1.97 -1.34 -5.40
N VAL A 79 1.85 -0.10 -5.90
CA VAL A 79 1.83 0.21 -7.33
C VAL A 79 3.02 1.11 -7.66
N HIS A 80 3.60 0.91 -8.84
CA HIS A 80 4.71 1.74 -9.35
C HIS A 80 5.94 1.74 -8.42
N VAL A 81 6.19 0.66 -7.69
CA VAL A 81 7.35 0.60 -6.79
C VAL A 81 8.64 0.63 -7.61
N PRO A 82 9.49 1.65 -7.43
CA PRO A 82 10.77 1.68 -8.16
C PRO A 82 11.61 0.45 -7.82
N GLU A 83 12.36 -0.06 -8.79
CA GLU A 83 13.14 -1.28 -8.61
C GLU A 83 14.10 -1.20 -7.43
N ARG A 84 14.74 -0.04 -7.25
CA ARG A 84 15.64 0.20 -6.10
C ARG A 84 14.90 0.07 -4.76
N VAL A 85 13.70 0.66 -4.68
CA VAL A 85 12.88 0.60 -3.46
C VAL A 85 12.41 -0.84 -3.21
N LYS A 86 11.99 -1.52 -4.26
CA LYS A 86 11.55 -2.92 -4.15
C LYS A 86 12.65 -3.82 -3.62
N LYS A 87 13.87 -3.69 -4.16
CA LYS A 87 15.01 -4.48 -3.68
C LYS A 87 15.32 -4.21 -2.22
N ASP A 88 15.28 -2.94 -1.81
CA ASP A 88 15.51 -2.55 -0.43
C ASP A 88 14.46 -3.15 0.50
N LEU A 89 13.19 -3.08 0.12
CA LEU A 89 12.10 -3.64 0.91
C LEU A 89 12.24 -5.15 1.09
N LEU A 90 12.58 -5.86 0.04
CA LEU A 90 12.69 -7.32 0.09
C LEU A 90 13.86 -7.79 0.94
N LYS A 91 14.89 -6.94 1.13
CA LYS A 91 16.04 -7.26 1.99
C LYS A 91 15.75 -7.09 3.48
N ARG A 92 14.65 -6.43 3.84
CA ARG A 92 14.37 -6.08 5.25
C ARG A 92 13.75 -7.20 6.07
N GLU A 93 13.43 -8.32 5.48
CA GLU A 93 12.87 -9.49 6.18
C GLU A 93 11.66 -9.15 7.06
N LEU A 94 10.72 -8.38 6.52
CA LEU A 94 9.54 -7.92 7.25
C LEU A 94 8.40 -8.95 7.28
N GLY A 95 8.62 -10.15 6.75
CA GLY A 95 7.60 -11.17 6.61
C GLY A 95 7.02 -11.20 5.19
N PRO A 96 5.89 -11.88 4.98
CA PRO A 96 5.29 -11.97 3.65
C PRO A 96 4.99 -10.59 3.07
N ALA A 97 5.45 -10.35 1.85
CA ALA A 97 5.30 -9.06 1.19
C ALA A 97 3.89 -8.86 0.66
N PRO A 98 3.39 -7.60 0.65
CA PRO A 98 2.15 -7.30 -0.05
C PRO A 98 2.33 -7.47 -1.56
N CYS A 99 1.22 -7.57 -2.28
CA CYS A 99 1.25 -7.65 -3.74
C CYS A 99 1.86 -6.37 -4.31
N MET A 100 2.76 -6.51 -5.26
CA MET A 100 3.38 -5.39 -5.97
C MET A 100 3.12 -5.54 -7.46
N VAL A 101 2.52 -4.51 -8.07
CA VAL A 101 2.19 -4.54 -9.49
C VAL A 101 2.73 -3.29 -10.18
N PRO A 102 3.00 -3.38 -11.51
CA PRO A 102 3.61 -2.26 -12.23
C PRO A 102 2.70 -1.05 -12.42
N THR A 103 1.38 -1.24 -12.56
CA THR A 103 0.46 -0.15 -12.90
C THR A 103 -0.84 -0.24 -12.12
N LEU A 104 -1.60 0.87 -12.11
CA LEU A 104 -2.94 0.89 -11.52
C LEU A 104 -3.90 -0.05 -12.23
N LEU A 105 -3.75 -0.24 -13.54
CA LEU A 105 -4.57 -1.20 -14.27
C LEU A 105 -4.32 -2.62 -13.78
N ASP A 106 -3.07 -2.98 -13.51
CA ASP A 106 -2.72 -4.28 -12.94
C ASP A 106 -3.30 -4.44 -11.54
N ALA A 107 -3.31 -3.36 -10.74
CA ALA A 107 -3.93 -3.37 -9.42
C ALA A 107 -5.44 -3.63 -9.53
N ALA A 108 -6.11 -3.00 -10.49
CA ALA A 108 -7.53 -3.21 -10.72
C ALA A 108 -7.82 -4.65 -11.11
N ARG A 109 -7.00 -5.24 -11.97
CA ARG A 109 -7.13 -6.66 -12.37
C ARG A 109 -6.93 -7.60 -11.20
N GLN A 110 -5.94 -7.33 -10.37
CA GLN A 110 -5.66 -8.12 -9.18
C GLN A 110 -6.83 -8.08 -8.20
N THR A 111 -7.40 -6.91 -7.97
CA THR A 111 -8.55 -6.74 -7.09
C THR A 111 -9.77 -7.48 -7.61
N ALA A 112 -10.05 -7.37 -8.92
CA ALA A 112 -11.17 -8.06 -9.55
C ALA A 112 -11.01 -9.58 -9.45
N GLN A 113 -9.83 -10.10 -9.69
CA GLN A 113 -9.53 -11.53 -9.60
C GLN A 113 -9.74 -12.05 -8.18
N GLN A 114 -9.29 -11.31 -7.19
CA GLN A 114 -9.45 -11.70 -5.79
C GLN A 114 -10.92 -11.74 -5.39
N ARG A 115 -11.73 -10.80 -5.87
CA ARG A 115 -13.17 -10.77 -5.61
C ARG A 115 -13.86 -12.00 -6.22
N ASP A 116 -13.49 -12.37 -7.45
CA ASP A 116 -14.03 -13.55 -8.11
C ASP A 116 -13.69 -14.81 -7.31
N ASP A 117 -12.47 -14.93 -6.80
CA ASP A 117 -12.04 -16.05 -5.98
C ASP A 117 -12.82 -16.14 -4.67
N GLN A 118 -13.24 -14.99 -4.10
CA GLN A 118 -13.99 -14.94 -2.86
C GLN A 118 -15.51 -15.12 -3.06
N ALA A 119 -16.00 -14.97 -4.27
CA ALA A 119 -17.41 -15.04 -4.58
C ALA A 119 -17.96 -16.48 -4.67
N VAL A 120 -17.10 -17.47 -4.50
CA VAL A 120 -17.48 -18.89 -4.62
C VAL A 120 -17.98 -19.46 -3.30
#